data_38aed666ebc2ad240c8a7777e144cd34
#
_entry.id   38aed666ebc2ad240c8a7777e144cd34
#
_cell.length_a   1.000
_cell.length_b   1.000
_cell.length_c   1.000
_cell.angle_alpha   90.00
_cell.angle_beta   90.00
_cell.angle_gamma   90.00
#
_symmetry.space_group_name_H-M   'P 1'
#
loop_
_entity.id
_entity.type
_entity.pdbx_description
1 polymer ?
#
loop_
_entity_poly.entity_id
_entity_poly.type
_entity_poly.pdbx_seq_one_letter_code
_entity_poly.pdbx_strand_id
1 'polypeptide(L)'
;MLHYTLYPHKTSQEWVTFVHGAGGSSSIWYKQIRAYTKHYNVLMLDLRGHGNSKPKLKQAFKERYTFEVIVADIIEVLDYEKIENSHFVGISLGTILIRQLAETYPDRVRSMVMGGAIVKLNVRSQILMRLGNVVKSIIPYLWLYRFFAFIIMPKKNHRESRLLFVREAKKLYHKEFLRWYKLTT
;
A
#
# COMPACT_ATOMS: atom_id res chain seq x y z
N MET A 1 9.56 12.68 -2.62
CA MET A 1 8.61 12.53 -1.51
C MET A 1 7.27 12.01 -2.02
N LEU A 2 6.61 11.12 -1.28
CA LEU A 2 5.29 10.57 -1.58
C LEU A 2 4.21 11.65 -1.46
N HIS A 3 3.09 11.45 -2.15
CA HIS A 3 1.86 12.20 -1.88
C HIS A 3 1.21 11.65 -0.60
N TYR A 4 0.79 12.54 0.26
CA TYR A 4 0.13 12.19 1.51
C TYR A 4 -0.97 13.20 1.88
N THR A 5 -1.80 12.82 2.83
CA THR A 5 -2.83 13.68 3.42
C THR A 5 -2.73 13.59 4.94
N LEU A 6 -2.71 14.75 5.59
CA LEU A 6 -2.72 14.88 7.04
C LEU A 6 -4.10 15.25 7.55
N TYR A 7 -4.47 14.65 8.67
CA TYR A 7 -5.62 15.02 9.47
C TYR A 7 -5.12 15.29 10.91
N PRO A 8 -4.72 16.53 11.23
CA PRO A 8 -4.24 16.86 12.55
C PRO A 8 -5.38 16.82 13.57
N HIS A 9 -5.10 16.27 14.74
CA HIS A 9 -5.98 16.31 15.90
C HIS A 9 -5.68 17.53 16.77
N LYS A 10 -6.69 18.12 17.38
CA LYS A 10 -6.53 19.39 18.14
C LYS A 10 -5.61 19.26 19.36
N THR A 11 -5.60 18.11 20.02
CA THR A 11 -4.90 17.92 21.32
C THR A 11 -4.02 16.67 21.38
N SER A 12 -4.27 15.66 20.54
CA SER A 12 -3.48 14.42 20.54
C SER A 12 -2.09 14.66 19.96
N GLN A 13 -1.08 14.08 20.61
CA GLN A 13 0.29 14.02 20.08
C GLN A 13 0.57 12.70 19.36
N GLU A 14 -0.36 11.74 19.42
CA GLU A 14 -0.20 10.42 18.82
C GLU A 14 -0.60 10.41 17.36
N TRP A 15 0.19 9.68 16.56
CA TRP A 15 0.00 9.54 15.11
C TRP A 15 -0.41 8.14 14.72
N VAL A 16 -1.30 8.05 13.73
CA VAL A 16 -1.62 6.81 13.02
C VAL A 16 -1.34 6.99 11.54
N THR A 17 -0.46 6.16 11.00
CA THR A 17 -0.06 6.16 9.59
C THR A 17 -0.68 4.97 8.86
N PHE A 18 -1.45 5.24 7.81
CA PHE A 18 -2.11 4.23 6.99
C PHE A 18 -1.32 3.90 5.73
N VAL A 19 -1.02 2.61 5.54
CA VAL A 19 -0.23 2.09 4.40
C VAL A 19 -1.09 1.11 3.60
N HIS A 20 -1.46 1.49 2.38
CA HIS A 20 -2.33 0.68 1.52
C HIS A 20 -1.60 -0.51 0.87
N GLY A 21 -2.36 -1.43 0.29
CA GLY A 21 -1.86 -2.57 -0.47
C GLY A 21 -1.60 -2.27 -1.96
N ALA A 22 -1.11 -3.28 -2.68
CA ALA A 22 -0.83 -3.20 -4.10
C ALA A 22 -2.06 -2.78 -4.92
N GLY A 23 -1.88 -1.82 -5.83
CA GLY A 23 -2.96 -1.27 -6.66
C GLY A 23 -3.95 -0.38 -5.91
N GLY A 24 -3.75 -0.14 -4.60
CA GLY A 24 -4.56 0.75 -3.79
C GLY A 24 -4.12 2.22 -3.85
N SER A 25 -4.69 3.02 -2.97
CA SER A 25 -4.25 4.38 -2.63
C SER A 25 -4.78 4.73 -1.24
N SER A 26 -4.44 5.89 -0.72
CA SER A 26 -4.98 6.43 0.53
C SER A 26 -6.51 6.42 0.58
N SER A 27 -7.18 6.51 -0.57
CA SER A 27 -8.65 6.54 -0.67
C SER A 27 -9.35 5.28 -0.16
N ILE A 28 -8.66 4.13 -0.04
CA ILE A 28 -9.29 2.91 0.50
C ILE A 28 -9.69 3.04 1.98
N TRP A 29 -9.10 4.00 2.68
CA TRP A 29 -9.27 4.21 4.11
C TRP A 29 -10.44 5.14 4.48
N TYR A 30 -11.23 5.60 3.51
CA TYR A 30 -12.27 6.62 3.71
C TYR A 30 -13.30 6.27 4.81
N LYS A 31 -13.58 4.98 5.02
CA LYS A 31 -14.50 4.52 6.09
C LYS A 31 -13.86 4.56 7.47
N GLN A 32 -12.54 4.43 7.56
CA GLN A 32 -11.79 4.38 8.81
C GLN A 32 -11.42 5.77 9.34
N ILE A 33 -11.14 6.74 8.46
CA ILE A 33 -10.64 8.07 8.82
C ILE A 33 -11.46 8.70 9.93
N ARG A 34 -12.78 8.72 9.78
CA ARG A 34 -13.70 9.36 10.74
C ARG A 34 -13.60 8.83 12.16
N ALA A 35 -13.27 7.56 12.33
CA ALA A 35 -13.09 6.94 13.64
C ALA A 35 -11.75 7.34 14.26
N TYR A 36 -10.68 7.28 13.47
CA TYR A 36 -9.33 7.56 13.96
C TYR A 36 -9.08 9.05 14.23
N THR A 37 -9.60 9.96 13.41
CA THR A 37 -9.42 11.41 13.60
C THR A 37 -10.10 11.95 14.85
N LYS A 38 -10.90 11.15 15.55
CA LYS A 38 -11.47 11.51 16.86
C LYS A 38 -10.44 11.44 18.00
N HIS A 39 -9.34 10.70 17.80
CA HIS A 39 -8.41 10.38 18.88
C HIS A 39 -6.94 10.61 18.51
N TYR A 40 -6.62 10.59 17.21
CA TYR A 40 -5.24 10.59 16.70
C TYR A 40 -5.04 11.65 15.61
N ASN A 41 -3.82 12.11 15.46
CA ASN A 41 -3.37 12.66 14.20
C ASN A 41 -3.30 11.51 13.17
N VAL A 42 -3.76 11.75 11.95
CA VAL A 42 -3.78 10.70 10.92
C VAL A 42 -2.96 11.13 9.71
N LEU A 43 -2.03 10.25 9.31
CA LEU A 43 -1.28 10.35 8.07
C LEU A 43 -1.72 9.24 7.12
N MET A 44 -2.10 9.61 5.90
CA MET A 44 -2.45 8.68 4.84
C MET A 44 -1.51 8.89 3.66
N LEU A 45 -0.84 7.81 3.24
CA LEU A 45 0.16 7.81 2.17
C LEU A 45 -0.40 7.21 0.89
N ASP A 46 0.00 7.77 -0.25
CA ASP A 46 -0.02 7.07 -1.53
C ASP A 46 1.39 6.53 -1.81
N LEU A 47 1.54 5.22 -1.83
CA LEU A 47 2.83 4.57 -2.09
C LEU A 47 3.35 4.92 -3.49
N ARG A 48 4.65 4.80 -3.69
CA ARG A 48 5.34 5.05 -4.96
C ARG A 48 4.58 4.46 -6.15
N GLY A 49 4.31 5.26 -7.17
CA GLY A 49 3.57 4.87 -8.37
C GLY A 49 2.05 4.71 -8.19
N HIS A 50 1.52 4.80 -6.98
CA HIS A 50 0.10 4.67 -6.67
C HIS A 50 -0.57 6.04 -6.45
N GLY A 51 -1.89 6.08 -6.57
CA GLY A 51 -2.68 7.26 -6.28
C GLY A 51 -2.15 8.52 -6.96
N ASN A 52 -1.79 9.51 -6.16
CA ASN A 52 -1.19 10.77 -6.59
C ASN A 52 0.36 10.77 -6.51
N SER A 53 0.98 9.71 -5.96
CA SER A 53 2.45 9.51 -5.95
C SER A 53 2.97 8.99 -7.29
N LYS A 54 2.48 9.56 -8.40
CA LYS A 54 2.91 9.17 -9.74
C LYS A 54 4.23 9.85 -10.08
N PRO A 55 5.27 9.09 -10.47
CA PRO A 55 6.51 9.71 -10.90
C PRO A 55 6.29 10.52 -12.18
N LYS A 56 6.95 11.65 -12.29
CA LYS A 56 7.05 12.36 -13.59
C LYS A 56 7.69 11.40 -14.59
N LEU A 57 7.11 11.24 -15.77
CA LEU A 57 7.45 10.22 -16.78
C LEU A 57 8.96 10.00 -17.01
N LYS A 58 9.78 11.05 -16.92
CA LYS A 58 11.25 10.96 -17.11
C LYS A 58 12.01 10.38 -15.91
N GLN A 59 11.51 10.47 -14.69
CA GLN A 59 12.16 9.94 -13.47
C GLN A 59 11.77 8.49 -13.21
N ALA A 60 10.58 8.07 -13.63
CA ALA A 60 10.03 6.73 -13.44
C ALA A 60 10.92 5.59 -13.94
N PHE A 61 11.84 5.86 -14.88
CA PHE A 61 12.63 4.82 -15.53
C PHE A 61 13.98 4.50 -14.85
N LYS A 62 14.43 5.31 -13.90
CA LYS A 62 15.75 5.18 -13.30
C LYS A 62 15.76 4.55 -11.90
N GLU A 63 14.64 4.53 -11.20
CA GLU A 63 14.59 4.12 -9.80
C GLU A 63 14.29 2.63 -9.63
N ARG A 64 15.13 1.98 -8.85
CA ARG A 64 14.93 0.58 -8.46
C ARG A 64 13.83 0.50 -7.39
N TYR A 65 12.90 -0.45 -7.52
CA TYR A 65 11.93 -0.78 -6.49
C TYR A 65 12.50 -1.89 -5.60
N THR A 66 12.72 -1.60 -4.34
CA THR A 66 13.00 -2.56 -3.28
C THR A 66 12.16 -2.17 -2.06
N PHE A 67 11.95 -3.09 -1.14
CA PHE A 67 11.19 -2.77 0.09
C PHE A 67 11.88 -1.70 0.91
N GLU A 68 13.22 -1.71 0.96
CA GLU A 68 14.04 -0.72 1.66
C GLU A 68 13.82 0.69 1.10
N VAL A 69 13.86 0.84 -0.23
CA VAL A 69 13.64 2.13 -0.90
C VAL A 69 12.23 2.65 -0.64
N ILE A 70 11.22 1.78 -0.65
CA ILE A 70 9.83 2.19 -0.40
C ILE A 70 9.61 2.54 1.08
N VAL A 71 10.26 1.83 1.99
CA VAL A 71 10.26 2.17 3.41
C VAL A 71 10.95 3.52 3.64
N ALA A 72 12.07 3.79 2.97
CA ALA A 72 12.75 5.08 3.03
C ALA A 72 11.86 6.23 2.54
N ASP A 73 11.02 6.02 1.51
CA ASP A 73 10.02 7.01 1.09
C ASP A 73 9.01 7.34 2.20
N ILE A 74 8.59 6.33 2.99
CA ILE A 74 7.67 6.54 4.13
C ILE A 74 8.38 7.34 5.21
N ILE A 75 9.62 6.98 5.53
CA ILE A 75 10.44 7.71 6.52
C ILE A 75 10.67 9.16 6.10
N GLU A 76 10.94 9.41 4.79
CA GLU A 76 11.09 10.77 4.26
C GLU A 76 9.86 11.64 4.58
N VAL A 77 8.64 11.08 4.48
CA VAL A 77 7.42 11.81 4.83
C VAL A 77 7.31 12.05 6.34
N LEU A 78 7.61 11.04 7.16
CA LEU A 78 7.60 11.20 8.62
C LEU A 78 8.58 12.27 9.09
N ASP A 79 9.79 12.29 8.51
CA ASP A 79 10.83 13.27 8.85
C ASP A 79 10.42 14.68 8.43
N TYR A 80 9.87 14.83 7.23
CA TYR A 80 9.38 16.11 6.73
C TYR A 80 8.29 16.70 7.62
N GLU A 81 7.34 15.87 8.07
CA GLU A 81 6.25 16.25 8.96
C GLU A 81 6.64 16.24 10.45
N LYS A 82 7.92 15.97 10.78
CA LYS A 82 8.45 15.91 12.14
C LYS A 82 7.70 14.91 13.02
N ILE A 83 7.23 13.82 12.45
CA ILE A 83 6.56 12.72 13.14
C ILE A 83 7.65 11.77 13.64
N GLU A 84 7.99 11.83 14.93
CA GLU A 84 9.04 10.99 15.52
C GLU A 84 8.70 9.51 15.44
N ASN A 85 7.46 9.14 15.76
CA ASN A 85 6.97 7.77 15.71
C ASN A 85 5.46 7.73 15.46
N SER A 86 4.96 6.56 15.03
CA SER A 86 3.55 6.39 14.68
C SER A 86 3.06 4.97 14.96
N HIS A 87 1.76 4.83 15.15
CA HIS A 87 1.06 3.56 15.00
C HIS A 87 0.82 3.31 13.51
N PHE A 88 1.14 2.15 13.01
CA PHE A 88 0.96 1.84 11.60
C PHE A 88 -0.22 0.91 11.35
N VAL A 89 -1.04 1.24 10.37
CA VAL A 89 -2.14 0.39 9.91
C VAL A 89 -1.87 0.02 8.45
N GLY A 90 -1.55 -1.24 8.19
CA GLY A 90 -1.24 -1.74 6.86
C GLY A 90 -2.22 -2.81 6.39
N ILE A 91 -2.45 -2.88 5.07
CA ILE A 91 -3.23 -3.95 4.45
C ILE A 91 -2.45 -4.62 3.33
N SER A 92 -2.49 -5.99 3.28
CA SER A 92 -1.85 -6.77 2.23
C SER A 92 -0.37 -6.40 2.05
N LEU A 93 0.07 -5.92 0.88
CA LEU A 93 1.44 -5.43 0.65
C LEU A 93 1.89 -4.39 1.68
N GLY A 94 0.98 -3.52 2.16
CA GLY A 94 1.28 -2.56 3.21
C GLY A 94 1.76 -3.23 4.51
N THR A 95 1.34 -4.48 4.79
CA THR A 95 1.80 -5.22 5.96
C THR A 95 3.26 -5.65 5.85
N ILE A 96 3.75 -5.94 4.65
CA ILE A 96 5.16 -6.25 4.40
C ILE A 96 6.00 -4.99 4.65
N LEU A 97 5.54 -3.83 4.14
CA LEU A 97 6.24 -2.56 4.29
C LEU A 97 6.34 -2.11 5.74
N ILE A 98 5.23 -2.15 6.50
CA ILE A 98 5.27 -1.74 7.92
C ILE A 98 6.09 -2.71 8.78
N ARG A 99 6.14 -4.00 8.43
CA ARG A 99 7.03 -4.96 9.09
C ARG A 99 8.49 -4.64 8.77
N GLN A 100 8.84 -4.43 7.50
CA GLN A 100 10.19 -4.03 7.09
C GLN A 100 10.60 -2.70 7.76
N LEU A 101 9.66 -1.76 7.89
CA LEU A 101 9.91 -0.50 8.59
C LEU A 101 10.20 -0.74 10.07
N ALA A 102 9.45 -1.60 10.75
CA ALA A 102 9.68 -1.94 12.15
C ALA A 102 11.02 -2.68 12.37
N GLU A 103 11.44 -3.51 11.41
CA GLU A 103 12.74 -4.20 11.45
C GLU A 103 13.92 -3.22 11.22
N THR A 104 13.73 -2.20 10.35
CA THR A 104 14.81 -1.28 9.97
C THR A 104 14.85 -0.02 10.84
N TYR A 105 13.70 0.46 11.28
CA TYR A 105 13.51 1.70 12.07
C TYR A 105 12.59 1.45 13.27
N PRO A 106 12.98 0.60 14.24
CA PRO A 106 12.11 0.19 15.35
C PRO A 106 11.58 1.37 16.18
N ASP A 107 12.40 2.40 16.39
CA ASP A 107 12.04 3.58 17.18
C ASP A 107 10.95 4.45 16.51
N ARG A 108 10.72 4.25 15.20
CA ARG A 108 9.67 4.96 14.45
C ARG A 108 8.29 4.28 14.57
N VAL A 109 8.21 3.07 15.17
CA VAL A 109 7.02 2.23 15.22
C VAL A 109 6.54 2.02 16.65
N ARG A 110 5.41 2.63 17.01
CA ARG A 110 4.75 2.37 18.30
C ARG A 110 3.99 1.06 18.33
N SER A 111 3.25 0.78 17.29
CA SER A 111 2.51 -0.48 17.11
C SER A 111 2.11 -0.69 15.65
N MET A 112 1.70 -1.90 15.33
CA MET A 112 1.26 -2.27 13.99
C MET A 112 -0.09 -2.99 14.02
N VAL A 113 -1.00 -2.59 13.14
CA VAL A 113 -2.21 -3.34 12.80
C VAL A 113 -2.07 -3.85 11.37
N MET A 114 -2.05 -5.16 11.21
CA MET A 114 -1.79 -5.83 9.94
C MET A 114 -3.03 -6.54 9.41
N GLY A 115 -3.74 -5.91 8.48
CA GLY A 115 -4.91 -6.48 7.82
C GLY A 115 -4.53 -7.34 6.62
N GLY A 116 -4.91 -8.64 6.63
CA GLY A 116 -4.53 -9.56 5.56
C GLY A 116 -3.01 -9.72 5.44
N ALA A 117 -2.34 -9.92 6.57
CA ALA A 117 -0.88 -10.00 6.67
C ALA A 117 -0.31 -11.12 5.80
N ILE A 118 0.70 -10.77 5.00
CA ILE A 118 1.44 -11.73 4.17
C ILE A 118 2.71 -12.11 4.93
N VAL A 119 2.65 -13.23 5.66
CA VAL A 119 3.81 -13.76 6.42
C VAL A 119 4.56 -14.79 5.57
N LYS A 120 3.81 -15.69 4.90
CA LYS A 120 4.35 -16.73 4.03
C LYS A 120 3.33 -17.05 2.93
N LEU A 121 3.80 -17.17 1.71
CA LEU A 121 2.96 -17.66 0.62
C LEU A 121 2.82 -19.18 0.72
N ASN A 122 1.59 -19.68 0.77
CA ASN A 122 1.33 -21.10 0.67
C ASN A 122 1.57 -21.59 -0.77
N VAL A 123 1.65 -22.92 -0.97
CA VAL A 123 1.95 -23.53 -2.27
C VAL A 123 0.99 -23.07 -3.38
N ARG A 124 -0.31 -22.95 -3.06
CA ARG A 124 -1.33 -22.47 -4.02
C ARG A 124 -1.07 -21.03 -4.45
N SER A 125 -0.73 -20.16 -3.50
CA SER A 125 -0.39 -18.76 -3.79
C SER A 125 0.91 -18.66 -4.62
N GLN A 126 1.91 -19.49 -4.33
CA GLN A 126 3.15 -19.55 -5.10
C GLN A 126 2.89 -19.99 -6.56
N ILE A 127 2.05 -21.02 -6.77
CA ILE A 127 1.65 -21.47 -8.12
C ILE A 127 0.91 -20.34 -8.84
N LEU A 128 -0.05 -19.69 -8.18
CA LEU A 128 -0.81 -18.58 -8.76
C LEU A 128 0.10 -17.41 -9.15
N MET A 129 1.09 -17.09 -8.32
CA MET A 129 2.08 -16.04 -8.62
C MET A 129 2.96 -16.43 -9.81
N ARG A 130 3.42 -17.69 -9.89
CA ARG A 130 4.19 -18.19 -11.06
C ARG A 130 3.37 -18.15 -12.34
N LEU A 131 2.12 -18.61 -12.31
CA LEU A 131 1.19 -18.51 -13.46
C LEU A 131 0.98 -17.04 -13.86
N GLY A 132 0.72 -16.16 -12.88
CA GLY A 132 0.61 -14.73 -13.11
C GLY A 132 1.87 -14.13 -13.75
N ASN A 133 3.06 -14.63 -13.39
CA ASN A 133 4.33 -14.19 -13.99
C ASN A 133 4.44 -14.55 -15.49
N VAL A 134 3.91 -15.68 -15.90
CA VAL A 134 3.88 -16.10 -17.32
C VAL A 134 2.88 -15.25 -18.09
N VAL A 135 1.69 -15.03 -17.56
CA VAL A 135 0.58 -14.39 -18.30
C VAL A 135 0.56 -12.86 -18.21
N LYS A 136 1.31 -12.25 -17.27
CA LYS A 136 1.29 -10.77 -17.04
C LYS A 136 1.72 -9.95 -18.26
N SER A 137 2.50 -10.54 -19.17
CA SER A 137 2.96 -9.89 -20.40
C SER A 137 1.94 -9.99 -21.54
N ILE A 138 0.99 -10.94 -21.44
CA ILE A 138 -0.02 -11.24 -22.46
C ILE A 138 -1.37 -10.69 -22.06
N ILE A 139 -1.73 -10.83 -20.78
CA ILE A 139 -3.05 -10.41 -20.28
C ILE A 139 -2.95 -8.96 -19.76
N PRO A 140 -3.88 -8.07 -20.15
CA PRO A 140 -3.95 -6.74 -19.59
C PRO A 140 -4.06 -6.79 -18.07
N TYR A 141 -3.20 -6.03 -17.37
CA TYR A 141 -3.07 -6.08 -15.91
C TYR A 141 -4.40 -5.84 -15.16
N LEU A 142 -5.34 -5.08 -15.73
CA LEU A 142 -6.67 -4.86 -15.15
C LEU A 142 -7.53 -6.13 -15.11
N TRP A 143 -7.34 -7.04 -16.03
CA TRP A 143 -8.02 -8.35 -16.01
C TRP A 143 -7.46 -9.21 -14.87
N LEU A 144 -6.14 -9.17 -14.66
CA LEU A 144 -5.50 -9.82 -13.50
C LEU A 144 -6.04 -9.24 -12.18
N TYR A 145 -6.15 -7.91 -12.07
CA TYR A 145 -6.73 -7.28 -10.88
C TYR A 145 -8.19 -7.67 -10.65
N ARG A 146 -9.01 -7.74 -11.68
CA ARG A 146 -10.40 -8.21 -11.58
C ARG A 146 -10.46 -9.66 -11.11
N PHE A 147 -9.62 -10.52 -11.68
CA PHE A 147 -9.54 -11.92 -11.30
C PHE A 147 -9.09 -12.09 -9.84
N PHE A 148 -8.01 -11.43 -9.45
CA PHE A 148 -7.56 -11.42 -8.05
C PHE A 148 -8.60 -10.85 -7.09
N ALA A 149 -9.30 -9.79 -7.46
CA ALA A 149 -10.39 -9.23 -6.66
C ALA A 149 -11.47 -10.27 -6.36
N PHE A 150 -11.80 -11.12 -7.33
CA PHE A 150 -12.77 -12.20 -7.14
C PHE A 150 -12.24 -13.32 -6.22
N ILE A 151 -10.97 -13.68 -6.35
CA ILE A 151 -10.35 -14.71 -5.49
C ILE A 151 -10.27 -14.24 -4.03
N ILE A 152 -9.84 -12.99 -3.82
CA ILE A 152 -9.63 -12.44 -2.47
C ILE A 152 -10.96 -12.07 -1.81
N MET A 153 -11.93 -11.62 -2.60
CA MET A 153 -13.22 -11.10 -2.14
C MET A 153 -14.39 -11.82 -2.83
N PRO A 154 -14.62 -13.13 -2.58
CA PRO A 154 -15.57 -13.94 -3.35
C PRO A 154 -17.05 -13.69 -3.02
N LYS A 155 -17.36 -13.17 -1.83
CA LYS A 155 -18.74 -13.05 -1.34
C LYS A 155 -19.51 -11.90 -2.02
N LYS A 156 -20.84 -11.99 -2.10
CA LYS A 156 -21.71 -10.95 -2.68
C LYS A 156 -21.58 -9.60 -1.98
N ASN A 157 -21.48 -9.58 -0.65
CA ASN A 157 -21.31 -8.37 0.14
C ASN A 157 -19.93 -7.70 -0.03
N HIS A 158 -18.96 -8.33 -0.71
CA HIS A 158 -17.69 -7.73 -1.08
C HIS A 158 -17.73 -6.90 -2.37
N ARG A 159 -18.91 -6.74 -3.00
CA ARG A 159 -19.04 -6.05 -4.30
C ARG A 159 -18.46 -4.65 -4.28
N GLU A 160 -18.77 -3.86 -3.27
CA GLU A 160 -18.27 -2.47 -3.13
C GLU A 160 -16.74 -2.45 -3.02
N SER A 161 -16.18 -3.32 -2.17
CA SER A 161 -14.73 -3.43 -1.99
C SER A 161 -14.02 -3.87 -3.27
N ARG A 162 -14.58 -4.82 -4.03
CA ARG A 162 -14.04 -5.20 -5.34
C ARG A 162 -14.05 -4.05 -6.34
N LEU A 163 -15.14 -3.29 -6.41
CA LEU A 163 -15.26 -2.14 -7.31
C LEU A 163 -14.23 -1.07 -6.95
N LEU A 164 -14.07 -0.77 -5.66
CA LEU A 164 -13.07 0.17 -5.18
C LEU A 164 -11.66 -0.30 -5.53
N PHE A 165 -11.33 -1.57 -5.25
CA PHE A 165 -10.03 -2.16 -5.55
C PHE A 165 -9.68 -2.06 -7.05
N VAL A 166 -10.60 -2.42 -7.95
CA VAL A 166 -10.38 -2.32 -9.40
C VAL A 166 -10.33 -0.87 -9.86
N ARG A 167 -11.11 0.03 -9.26
CA ARG A 167 -11.09 1.47 -9.57
C ARG A 167 -9.73 2.08 -9.24
N GLU A 168 -9.17 1.76 -8.08
CA GLU A 168 -7.85 2.27 -7.69
C GLU A 168 -6.74 1.65 -8.57
N ALA A 169 -6.82 0.36 -8.88
CA ALA A 169 -5.89 -0.31 -9.79
C ALA A 169 -5.85 0.30 -11.20
N LYS A 170 -6.98 0.84 -11.71
CA LYS A 170 -7.02 1.57 -12.99
C LYS A 170 -6.14 2.83 -13.02
N LYS A 171 -5.87 3.41 -11.85
CA LYS A 171 -5.01 4.59 -11.74
C LYS A 171 -3.52 4.25 -11.84
N LEU A 172 -3.14 2.98 -11.65
CA LEU A 172 -1.77 2.51 -11.74
C LEU A 172 -1.34 2.39 -13.21
N TYR A 173 -0.15 2.88 -13.55
CA TYR A 173 0.41 2.63 -14.87
C TYR A 173 0.88 1.18 -15.00
N HIS A 174 0.76 0.60 -16.19
CA HIS A 174 1.17 -0.79 -16.45
C HIS A 174 2.63 -1.07 -16.05
N LYS A 175 3.54 -0.13 -16.32
CA LYS A 175 4.96 -0.25 -15.93
C LYS A 175 5.15 -0.28 -14.42
N GLU A 176 4.38 0.50 -13.68
CA GLU A 176 4.40 0.49 -12.21
C GLU A 176 3.86 -0.83 -11.67
N PHE A 177 2.78 -1.35 -12.25
CA PHE A 177 2.29 -2.69 -11.93
C PHE A 177 3.39 -3.76 -12.09
N LEU A 178 4.14 -3.76 -13.19
CA LEU A 178 5.22 -4.72 -13.43
C LEU A 178 6.38 -4.59 -12.41
N ARG A 179 6.71 -3.37 -12.00
CA ARG A 179 7.73 -3.12 -10.97
C ARG A 179 7.33 -3.68 -9.61
N TRP A 180 6.11 -3.37 -9.18
CA TRP A 180 5.56 -3.90 -7.94
C TRP A 180 5.39 -5.41 -7.98
N TYR A 181 4.96 -5.95 -9.12
CA TYR A 181 4.85 -7.39 -9.30
C TYR A 181 6.22 -8.07 -9.14
N LYS A 182 7.26 -7.52 -9.78
CA LYS A 182 8.63 -8.04 -9.67
C LYS A 182 9.17 -7.97 -8.24
N LEU A 183 8.76 -6.98 -7.47
CA LEU A 183 9.16 -6.83 -6.07
C LEU A 183 8.55 -7.92 -5.16
N THR A 184 7.37 -8.41 -5.50
CA THR A 184 6.61 -9.36 -4.67
C THR A 184 6.76 -10.83 -5.12
N THR A 185 7.49 -11.11 -6.21
CA THR A 185 7.75 -12.47 -6.74
C THR A 185 9.21 -12.89 -6.55
#